data_6a4d4ec8c846c4df1b4846e6b8b516e1
#
_entry.id   6a4d4ec8c846c4df1b4846e6b8b516e1
#
_cell.length_a   1.000
_cell.length_b   1.000
_cell.length_c   1.000
_cell.angle_alpha   90.00
_cell.angle_beta   90.00
_cell.angle_gamma   90.00
#
_symmetry.space_group_name_H-M   'P 1'
#
loop_
_entity.id
_entity.type
_entity.pdbx_description
1 polymer ?
#
loop_
_entity_poly.entity_id
_entity_poly.type
_entity_poly.pdbx_seq_one_letter_code
_entity_poly.pdbx_strand_id
1 'polypeptide(L)' 'MDKLLVERAAREIIDQHGPDAVPILRERAEVADGLADPVAAETWRDIADAADRMLSEPED' A
#
# COMPACT_ATOMS: atom_id res chain seq x y z
N MET A 1 -2.01 8.69 9.79
CA MET A 1 -1.63 7.34 10.18
C MET A 1 -0.16 7.27 10.52
N ASP A 2 0.21 6.48 11.49
CA ASP A 2 1.60 6.30 11.87
C ASP A 2 2.38 5.63 10.73
N LYS A 3 3.53 6.20 10.40
CA LYS A 3 4.39 5.70 9.34
C LYS A 3 4.78 4.24 9.56
N LEU A 4 5.03 3.84 10.80
CA LEU A 4 5.38 2.46 11.12
C LEU A 4 4.23 1.50 10.83
N LEU A 5 2.99 1.93 11.06
CA LEU A 5 1.82 1.11 10.75
C LEU A 5 1.64 0.96 9.24
N VAL A 6 1.91 2.03 8.49
CA VAL A 6 1.86 1.98 7.03
C VAL A 6 2.89 1.00 6.49
N GLU A 7 4.13 1.08 6.98
CA GLU A 7 5.19 0.18 6.53
C GLU A 7 4.92 -1.27 6.90
N ARG A 8 4.37 -1.50 8.10
CA ARG A 8 4.02 -2.84 8.54
C ARG A 8 2.90 -3.44 7.67
N ALA A 9 1.89 -2.65 7.37
CA ALA A 9 0.79 -3.09 6.50
C ALA A 9 1.31 -3.42 5.10
N ALA A 10 2.18 -2.56 4.56
CA ALA A 10 2.77 -2.80 3.24
C ALA A 10 3.57 -4.10 3.22
N ARG A 11 4.38 -4.33 4.24
CA ARG A 11 5.19 -5.56 4.33
C ARG A 11 4.31 -6.79 4.40
N GLU A 12 3.23 -6.74 5.17
CA GLU A 12 2.32 -7.86 5.31
C GLU A 12 1.67 -8.23 3.97
N ILE A 13 1.26 -7.22 3.21
CA ILE A 13 0.66 -7.47 1.90
C ILE A 13 1.70 -7.97 0.90
N ILE A 14 2.92 -7.47 0.97
CA ILE A 14 4.01 -7.99 0.15
C ILE A 14 4.28 -9.45 0.47
N ASP A 15 4.27 -9.82 1.74
CA ASP A 15 4.48 -11.22 2.15
C ASP A 15 3.41 -12.15 1.59
N GLN A 16 2.18 -11.67 1.46
CA GLN A 16 1.06 -12.47 0.93
C GLN A 16 1.02 -12.50 -0.59
N HIS A 17 1.37 -11.41 -1.26
CA HIS A 17 1.14 -11.24 -2.69
C HIS A 17 2.41 -10.98 -3.51
N GLY A 18 3.54 -10.76 -2.86
CA GLY A 18 4.78 -10.45 -3.57
C GLY A 18 4.67 -9.15 -4.36
N PRO A 19 5.21 -9.11 -5.59
CA PRO A 19 5.19 -7.88 -6.39
C PRO A 19 3.79 -7.44 -6.81
N ASP A 20 2.79 -8.31 -6.69
CA ASP A 20 1.41 -7.95 -6.97
C ASP A 20 0.80 -7.05 -5.90
N ALA A 21 1.49 -6.88 -4.78
CA ALA A 21 1.00 -6.04 -3.68
C ALA A 21 0.69 -4.62 -4.11
N VAL A 22 1.53 -4.01 -4.94
CA VAL A 22 1.35 -2.61 -5.35
C VAL A 22 0.07 -2.42 -6.16
N PRO A 23 -0.18 -3.20 -7.25
CA PRO A 23 -1.43 -3.03 -8.00
C PRO A 23 -2.67 -3.34 -7.16
N ILE A 24 -2.57 -4.31 -6.24
CA ILE A 24 -3.69 -4.64 -5.34
C ILE A 24 -4.01 -3.45 -4.44
N LEU A 25 -2.99 -2.82 -3.86
CA LEU A 25 -3.18 -1.68 -2.98
C LEU A 25 -3.72 -0.46 -3.73
N ARG A 26 -3.26 -0.23 -4.95
CA ARG A 26 -3.76 0.87 -5.78
C ARG A 26 -5.23 0.66 -6.15
N GLU A 27 -5.61 -0.58 -6.42
CA GLU A 27 -7.00 -0.92 -6.68
C GLU A 27 -7.88 -0.64 -5.46
N ARG A 28 -7.41 -0.98 -4.28
CA ARG A 28 -8.15 -0.69 -3.04
C ARG A 28 -8.31 0.81 -2.82
N ALA A 29 -7.29 1.59 -3.16
CA ALA A 29 -7.37 3.05 -3.09
C ALA A 29 -8.44 3.58 -4.04
N GLU A 30 -8.51 3.05 -5.26
CA GLU A 30 -9.52 3.44 -6.23
C GLU A 30 -10.93 3.07 -5.77
N VAL A 31 -11.09 1.91 -5.16
CA VAL A 31 -12.38 1.48 -4.62
C VAL A 31 -12.83 2.44 -3.52
N ALA A 32 -11.93 2.79 -2.61
CA ALA A 32 -12.23 3.73 -1.53
C ALA A 32 -12.61 5.10 -2.08
N ASP A 33 -11.91 5.55 -3.11
CA ASP A 33 -12.21 6.82 -3.77
C ASP A 33 -13.59 6.80 -4.40
N GLY A 34 -13.95 5.70 -5.05
CA GLY A 34 -15.28 5.52 -5.64
C GLY A 34 -16.40 5.47 -4.60
N LEU A 35 -16.08 5.10 -3.37
CA LEU A 35 -17.02 5.10 -2.25
C LEU A 35 -17.07 6.44 -1.52
N ALA A 36 -16.38 7.44 -2.03
CA ALA A 36 -16.28 8.79 -1.45
C ALA A 36 -15.69 8.74 -0.03
N ASP A 37 -14.70 7.88 0.17
CA ASP A 37 -13.97 7.77 1.43
C ASP A 37 -12.52 8.26 1.23
N PRO A 38 -12.29 9.57 1.29
CA PRO A 38 -10.97 10.13 0.99
C PRO A 38 -9.90 9.73 2.02
N VAL A 39 -10.30 9.49 3.27
CA VAL A 39 -9.36 9.08 4.31
C VAL A 39 -8.85 7.67 4.02
N ALA A 40 -9.74 6.75 3.70
CA ALA A 40 -9.34 5.38 3.35
C ALA A 40 -8.52 5.37 2.06
N ALA A 41 -8.93 6.15 1.05
CA ALA A 41 -8.20 6.23 -0.21
C ALA A 41 -6.76 6.71 0.01
N GLU A 42 -6.58 7.75 0.82
CA GLU A 42 -5.25 8.27 1.14
C GLU A 42 -4.42 7.22 1.89
N THR A 43 -5.02 6.54 2.84
CA THR A 43 -4.34 5.49 3.59
C THR A 43 -3.85 4.38 2.67
N TRP A 44 -4.69 3.90 1.75
CA TRP A 44 -4.30 2.87 0.80
C TRP A 44 -3.20 3.34 -0.15
N ARG A 45 -3.22 4.61 -0.57
CA ARG A 45 -2.16 5.18 -1.39
C ARG A 45 -0.84 5.22 -0.64
N ASP A 46 -0.85 5.59 0.63
CA ASP A 46 0.35 5.61 1.46
C ASP A 46 0.93 4.21 1.60
N ILE A 47 0.09 3.21 1.81
CA ILE A 47 0.53 1.82 1.91
C ILE A 47 1.08 1.35 0.56
N ALA A 48 0.42 1.71 -0.54
CA ALA A 48 0.89 1.37 -1.88
C ALA A 48 2.28 1.98 -2.18
N ASP A 49 2.47 3.23 -1.80
CA ASP A 49 3.75 3.91 -1.99
C ASP A 49 4.85 3.25 -1.17
N ALA A 50 4.54 2.87 0.07
CA ALA A 50 5.50 2.16 0.93
C ALA A 50 5.86 0.80 0.32
N ALA A 51 4.87 0.06 -0.17
CA ALA A 51 5.11 -1.23 -0.82
C ALA A 51 5.97 -1.08 -2.07
N ASP A 52 5.70 -0.06 -2.86
CA ASP A 52 6.46 0.22 -4.07
C ASP A 52 7.94 0.49 -3.74
N ARG A 53 8.19 1.30 -2.73
CA ARG A 53 9.56 1.57 -2.28
C ARG A 53 10.26 0.32 -1.79
N MET A 54 9.57 -0.50 -1.00
CA MET A 54 10.14 -1.73 -0.47
C MET A 54 10.51 -2.71 -1.57
N LEU A 55 9.69 -2.82 -2.61
CA LEU A 55 9.95 -3.72 -3.73
C LEU A 55 11.00 -3.18 -4.70
N SER A 56 11.18 -1.87 -4.72
CA SER A 56 12.12 -1.21 -5.64
C SER A 56 13.51 -1.03 -5.03
N GLU A 57 13.63 -1.08 -3.71
CA GLU A 57 14.93 -0.92 -3.05
C GLU A 57 15.81 -2.13 -3.30
N PRO A 58 17.07 -1.92 -3.73
CA PRO A 58 18.00 -3.03 -3.86
C PRO A 58 18.35 -3.58 -2.49
N GLU A 59 18.38 -4.88 -2.40
CA GLU A 59 18.88 -5.55 -1.20
C GLU A 59 20.40 -5.61 -1.26
N ASP A 60 21.02 -5.00 -0.32
CA ASP A 60 22.45 -5.11 -0.15
C ASP A 60 22.80 -5.96 1.04
#